data_9e481f63838262f1393d30b56c4bd612
#
_entry.id   9e481f63838262f1393d30b56c4bd612
#
_cell.length_a   1.000
_cell.length_b   1.000
_cell.length_c   1.000
_cell.angle_alpha   90.00
_cell.angle_beta   90.00
_cell.angle_gamma   90.00
#
_symmetry.space_group_name_H-M   'P 1'
#
loop_
_entity.id
_entity.type
_entity.pdbx_description
1 polymer ?
#
loop_
_entity_poly.entity_id
_entity_poly.type
_entity_poly.pdbx_seq_one_letter_code
_entity_poly.pdbx_strand_id
1 'polypeptide(L)'
;MIHQTETIAAIATAMNNSGIGIIRISGEDAFSIIHKIFKPAKEKDMQQVSSHTVHYGYIMDGDRIVDEVLVLIMKGPHTYTREDTVEIDCHGGMYVLNKTLELILKNGARAAEPGEFTKRAFLNGRIDLSQAEAVIDVINAENDFALKSAVTQLKGSVSEKIRKEREILLEQIAYIEAALDDPEHIEMEGYGETLLPILHDCRADIEELLNSADDGRIMKEGIKTVILGKPNVGKSSLLNALLGQDRAIVTDIAGTTRDALEESLRLNDVTLNIIDTAGIRSTEDIIEKIGVDKAKEYAKEADLIVFVADASRPLDDDDREIIEIIREKKVIALLNKQDLEIAADRKELKDLLGEIPLIETSIVENVGLDAFVQLIREMFYRKEINFNDQVYITNARQKSALAAAKAALAKAEESIAQGMSEDFFTIDLMDAYAQLGLVIGETVEDDLADEIFSKFCMGK
;
A
#
# COMPACT_ATOMS: atom_id res chain seq x y z
N MET A 1 13.91 -13.14 -20.78
CA MET A 1 13.50 -12.07 -21.75
C MET A 1 12.05 -12.36 -22.11
N ILE A 2 11.13 -11.62 -21.51
CA ILE A 2 9.70 -11.69 -21.89
C ILE A 2 9.60 -11.08 -23.29
N HIS A 3 8.86 -11.73 -24.17
CA HIS A 3 8.61 -11.27 -25.53
C HIS A 3 7.87 -9.91 -25.50
N GLN A 4 8.61 -8.82 -25.39
CA GLN A 4 8.10 -7.43 -25.40
C GLN A 4 7.38 -7.04 -26.70
N THR A 5 7.38 -7.91 -27.70
CA THR A 5 6.81 -7.66 -29.02
C THR A 5 5.39 -8.20 -29.21
N GLU A 6 4.89 -9.06 -28.31
CA GLU A 6 3.56 -9.64 -28.48
C GLU A 6 2.46 -8.66 -28.06
N THR A 7 1.45 -8.53 -28.90
CA THR A 7 0.24 -7.77 -28.55
C THR A 7 -0.59 -8.53 -27.53
N ILE A 8 -0.95 -7.85 -26.44
CA ILE A 8 -1.72 -8.40 -25.31
C ILE A 8 -3.12 -7.86 -25.25
N ALA A 9 -4.03 -8.64 -24.66
CA ALA A 9 -5.40 -8.20 -24.41
C ALA A 9 -5.95 -8.77 -23.09
N ALA A 10 -6.76 -7.97 -22.40
CA ALA A 10 -7.53 -8.43 -21.23
C ALA A 10 -8.81 -7.61 -21.02
N ILE A 11 -9.75 -8.19 -20.25
CA ILE A 11 -10.88 -7.45 -19.70
C ILE A 11 -10.33 -6.52 -18.59
N ALA A 12 -10.55 -5.21 -18.74
CA ALA A 12 -10.00 -4.18 -17.85
C ALA A 12 -10.99 -3.72 -16.76
N THR A 13 -12.24 -4.15 -16.81
CA THR A 13 -13.27 -3.87 -15.81
C THR A 13 -13.52 -5.08 -14.91
N ALA A 14 -14.18 -4.87 -13.76
CA ALA A 14 -14.55 -5.96 -12.86
C ALA A 14 -15.38 -7.04 -13.58
N MET A 15 -15.13 -8.31 -13.22
CA MET A 15 -15.75 -9.49 -13.83
C MET A 15 -17.16 -9.75 -13.26
N ASN A 16 -18.03 -8.73 -13.30
CA ASN A 16 -19.44 -8.81 -12.89
C ASN A 16 -20.33 -8.26 -13.99
N ASN A 17 -21.61 -8.68 -14.04
CA ASN A 17 -22.57 -8.08 -14.96
C ASN A 17 -22.76 -6.61 -14.63
N SER A 18 -22.51 -5.76 -15.61
CA SER A 18 -22.58 -4.30 -15.51
C SER A 18 -23.15 -3.70 -16.81
N GLY A 19 -23.42 -2.39 -16.81
CA GLY A 19 -23.88 -1.73 -18.03
C GLY A 19 -22.80 -1.65 -19.10
N ILE A 20 -21.51 -1.54 -18.72
CA ILE A 20 -20.36 -1.43 -19.62
C ILE A 20 -19.24 -2.33 -19.11
N GLY A 21 -18.55 -2.99 -20.03
CA GLY A 21 -17.30 -3.69 -19.79
C GLY A 21 -16.25 -3.30 -20.83
N ILE A 22 -15.02 -3.15 -20.42
CA ILE A 22 -13.92 -2.66 -21.25
C ILE A 22 -12.93 -3.78 -21.49
N ILE A 23 -12.55 -4.01 -22.75
CA ILE A 23 -11.42 -4.85 -23.12
C ILE A 23 -10.31 -3.97 -23.67
N ARG A 24 -9.11 -4.13 -23.14
CA ARG A 24 -7.91 -3.39 -23.55
C ARG A 24 -6.99 -4.29 -24.37
N ILE A 25 -6.44 -3.74 -25.45
CA ILE A 25 -5.42 -4.34 -26.31
C ILE A 25 -4.22 -3.40 -26.33
N SER A 26 -2.99 -3.92 -26.19
CA SER A 26 -1.76 -3.12 -26.28
C SER A 26 -0.68 -3.88 -27.04
N GLY A 27 0.00 -3.20 -27.95
CA GLY A 27 1.09 -3.73 -28.77
C GLY A 27 1.00 -3.36 -30.24
N GLU A 28 2.00 -3.74 -31.02
CA GLU A 28 2.15 -3.36 -32.45
C GLU A 28 0.97 -3.79 -33.32
N ASP A 29 0.34 -4.95 -33.02
CA ASP A 29 -0.76 -5.48 -33.80
C ASP A 29 -2.15 -5.02 -33.34
N ALA A 30 -2.25 -4.13 -32.32
CA ALA A 30 -3.53 -3.72 -31.76
C ALA A 30 -4.51 -3.18 -32.82
N PHE A 31 -4.01 -2.35 -33.75
CA PHE A 31 -4.86 -1.80 -34.83
C PHE A 31 -5.15 -2.80 -35.93
N SER A 32 -4.25 -3.74 -36.21
CA SER A 32 -4.50 -4.79 -37.20
C SER A 32 -5.55 -5.80 -36.71
N ILE A 33 -5.53 -6.09 -35.41
CA ILE A 33 -6.51 -6.99 -34.76
C ILE A 33 -7.89 -6.35 -34.78
N ILE A 34 -8.03 -5.10 -34.32
CA ILE A 34 -9.33 -4.44 -34.29
C ILE A 34 -9.90 -4.23 -35.70
N HIS A 35 -9.08 -3.98 -36.70
CA HIS A 35 -9.51 -3.84 -38.10
C HIS A 35 -10.20 -5.12 -38.60
N LYS A 36 -9.78 -6.30 -38.18
CA LYS A 36 -10.36 -7.59 -38.58
C LYS A 36 -11.71 -7.91 -37.96
N ILE A 37 -11.96 -7.42 -36.75
CA ILE A 37 -13.14 -7.82 -35.95
C ILE A 37 -14.14 -6.69 -35.71
N PHE A 38 -13.81 -5.46 -36.07
CA PHE A 38 -14.67 -4.30 -35.87
C PHE A 38 -15.19 -3.74 -37.19
N LYS A 39 -16.52 -3.61 -37.30
CA LYS A 39 -17.20 -2.96 -38.41
C LYS A 39 -17.72 -1.61 -37.98
N PRO A 40 -17.08 -0.49 -38.35
CA PRO A 40 -17.56 0.83 -38.02
C PRO A 40 -18.92 1.12 -38.68
N ALA A 41 -19.81 1.85 -37.97
CA ALA A 41 -21.13 2.22 -38.48
C ALA A 41 -21.04 3.15 -39.72
N LYS A 42 -19.97 3.94 -39.83
CA LYS A 42 -19.60 4.70 -41.06
C LYS A 42 -18.30 4.14 -41.57
N GLU A 43 -18.27 3.84 -42.87
CA GLU A 43 -17.10 3.26 -43.51
C GLU A 43 -15.84 4.10 -43.22
N LYS A 44 -14.88 3.51 -42.53
CA LYS A 44 -13.59 4.09 -42.17
C LYS A 44 -12.52 3.01 -42.04
N ASP A 45 -11.32 3.33 -42.49
CA ASP A 45 -10.16 2.49 -42.26
C ASP A 45 -9.61 2.77 -40.85
N MET A 46 -9.73 1.79 -39.96
CA MET A 46 -9.32 1.92 -38.57
C MET A 46 -7.80 2.06 -38.39
N GLN A 47 -7.00 1.71 -39.39
CA GLN A 47 -5.55 1.90 -39.34
C GLN A 47 -5.13 3.36 -39.64
N GLN A 48 -5.97 4.11 -40.31
CA GLN A 48 -5.68 5.49 -40.72
C GLN A 48 -6.35 6.57 -39.87
N VAL A 49 -7.15 6.17 -38.83
CA VAL A 49 -7.81 7.12 -37.94
C VAL A 49 -6.80 7.87 -37.07
N SER A 50 -7.18 9.06 -36.62
CA SER A 50 -6.37 9.85 -35.69
C SER A 50 -6.31 9.19 -34.32
N SER A 51 -5.20 9.42 -33.61
CA SER A 51 -5.07 9.00 -32.22
C SER A 51 -6.08 9.71 -31.31
N HIS A 52 -6.46 9.08 -30.21
CA HIS A 52 -7.41 9.60 -29.22
C HIS A 52 -8.79 9.89 -29.79
N THR A 53 -9.29 8.98 -30.63
CA THR A 53 -10.61 9.06 -31.26
C THR A 53 -11.47 7.86 -30.89
N VAL A 54 -12.80 8.09 -30.82
CA VAL A 54 -13.79 7.09 -30.50
C VAL A 54 -14.62 6.78 -31.75
N HIS A 55 -14.89 5.49 -31.99
CA HIS A 55 -15.59 5.00 -33.14
C HIS A 55 -16.72 4.05 -32.74
N TYR A 56 -17.94 4.39 -33.16
CA TYR A 56 -19.11 3.55 -32.94
C TYR A 56 -19.22 2.49 -34.06
N GLY A 57 -19.59 1.26 -33.67
CA GLY A 57 -19.79 0.17 -34.63
C GLY A 57 -20.10 -1.16 -33.94
N TYR A 58 -19.71 -2.24 -34.59
CA TYR A 58 -20.08 -3.61 -34.19
C TYR A 58 -18.86 -4.52 -34.16
N ILE A 59 -18.76 -5.36 -33.14
CA ILE A 59 -17.83 -6.51 -33.13
C ILE A 59 -18.44 -7.64 -33.94
N MET A 60 -17.66 -8.19 -34.86
CA MET A 60 -18.09 -9.18 -35.82
C MET A 60 -17.36 -10.51 -35.60
N ASP A 61 -18.07 -11.62 -35.64
CA ASP A 61 -17.54 -12.99 -35.77
C ASP A 61 -17.96 -13.54 -37.15
N GLY A 62 -17.12 -13.32 -38.15
CA GLY A 62 -17.51 -13.46 -39.55
C GLY A 62 -18.64 -12.49 -39.93
N ASP A 63 -19.78 -13.01 -40.40
CA ASP A 63 -20.94 -12.17 -40.73
C ASP A 63 -21.90 -11.94 -39.56
N ARG A 64 -21.60 -12.49 -38.38
CA ARG A 64 -22.44 -12.37 -37.19
C ARG A 64 -22.02 -11.20 -36.34
N ILE A 65 -22.96 -10.33 -35.95
CA ILE A 65 -22.77 -9.31 -34.93
C ILE A 65 -22.70 -9.99 -33.56
N VAL A 66 -21.63 -9.69 -32.81
CA VAL A 66 -21.43 -10.13 -31.42
C VAL A 66 -21.93 -9.09 -30.44
N ASP A 67 -21.54 -7.82 -30.67
CA ASP A 67 -21.94 -6.70 -29.81
C ASP A 67 -21.89 -5.37 -30.60
N GLU A 68 -22.64 -4.41 -30.10
CA GLU A 68 -22.61 -3.00 -30.50
C GLU A 68 -21.74 -2.24 -29.51
N VAL A 69 -20.68 -1.58 -30.00
CA VAL A 69 -19.57 -1.09 -29.15
C VAL A 69 -19.07 0.30 -29.53
N LEU A 70 -18.33 0.91 -28.58
CA LEU A 70 -17.42 2.00 -28.88
C LEU A 70 -15.98 1.49 -28.87
N VAL A 71 -15.20 1.91 -29.86
CA VAL A 71 -13.77 1.56 -29.95
C VAL A 71 -12.94 2.84 -29.84
N LEU A 72 -12.04 2.88 -28.86
CA LEU A 72 -11.08 3.96 -28.64
C LEU A 72 -9.76 3.55 -29.27
N ILE A 73 -9.19 4.44 -30.11
CA ILE A 73 -7.91 4.26 -30.77
C ILE A 73 -6.89 5.24 -30.18
N MET A 74 -5.79 4.71 -29.66
CA MET A 74 -4.72 5.50 -29.03
C MET A 74 -3.37 5.04 -29.58
N LYS A 75 -2.66 5.93 -30.30
CA LYS A 75 -1.35 5.64 -30.92
C LYS A 75 -0.22 5.98 -29.97
N GLY A 76 0.74 5.06 -29.85
CA GLY A 76 1.98 5.31 -29.11
C GLY A 76 2.74 6.54 -29.64
N PRO A 77 3.60 7.18 -28.82
CA PRO A 77 3.93 6.84 -27.42
C PRO A 77 3.01 7.51 -26.36
N HIS A 78 1.95 8.23 -26.76
CA HIS A 78 1.07 8.97 -25.85
C HIS A 78 -0.10 8.09 -25.37
N THR A 79 0.20 6.89 -24.82
CA THR A 79 -0.76 5.89 -24.32
C THR A 79 -0.36 5.43 -22.93
N TYR A 80 -1.17 4.57 -22.32
CA TYR A 80 -0.86 4.04 -20.98
C TYR A 80 0.44 3.22 -20.96
N THR A 81 0.64 2.37 -21.96
CA THR A 81 1.82 1.50 -22.08
C THR A 81 2.94 2.09 -22.93
N ARG A 82 2.75 3.26 -23.55
CA ARG A 82 3.54 3.83 -24.66
C ARG A 82 3.49 3.03 -25.96
N GLU A 83 2.70 1.95 -26.00
CA GLU A 83 2.45 1.16 -27.22
C GLU A 83 1.14 1.62 -27.89
N ASP A 84 0.87 1.13 -29.08
CA ASP A 84 -0.44 1.27 -29.71
C ASP A 84 -1.50 0.56 -28.86
N THR A 85 -2.55 1.28 -28.49
CA THR A 85 -3.56 0.79 -27.56
C THR A 85 -4.96 0.95 -28.14
N VAL A 86 -5.79 -0.07 -27.97
CA VAL A 86 -7.21 -0.05 -28.31
C VAL A 86 -8.02 -0.40 -27.05
N GLU A 87 -9.07 0.35 -26.79
CA GLU A 87 -10.08 -0.02 -25.81
C GLU A 87 -11.42 -0.23 -26.50
N ILE A 88 -12.13 -1.30 -26.13
CA ILE A 88 -13.42 -1.66 -26.67
C ILE A 88 -14.43 -1.61 -25.50
N ASP A 89 -15.32 -0.63 -25.56
CA ASP A 89 -16.42 -0.50 -24.62
C ASP A 89 -17.58 -1.36 -25.10
N CYS A 90 -17.72 -2.52 -24.51
CA CYS A 90 -18.76 -3.52 -24.78
C CYS A 90 -19.93 -3.38 -23.78
N HIS A 91 -21.06 -4.00 -24.09
CA HIS A 91 -22.03 -4.30 -23.04
C HIS A 91 -21.40 -5.21 -21.98
N GLY A 92 -21.61 -4.87 -20.69
CA GLY A 92 -20.91 -5.47 -19.55
C GLY A 92 -21.38 -6.85 -19.14
N GLY A 93 -21.98 -7.62 -20.06
CA GLY A 93 -22.34 -9.01 -19.83
C GLY A 93 -21.11 -9.92 -19.93
N MET A 94 -20.87 -10.78 -18.94
CA MET A 94 -19.70 -11.68 -18.89
C MET A 94 -19.54 -12.52 -20.15
N TYR A 95 -20.65 -13.01 -20.73
CA TYR A 95 -20.61 -13.81 -21.95
C TYR A 95 -20.11 -13.01 -23.16
N VAL A 96 -20.58 -11.75 -23.31
CA VAL A 96 -20.20 -10.85 -24.41
C VAL A 96 -18.73 -10.48 -24.30
N LEU A 97 -18.28 -10.11 -23.11
CA LEU A 97 -16.87 -9.77 -22.85
C LEU A 97 -15.93 -10.94 -23.17
N ASN A 98 -16.23 -12.13 -22.66
CA ASN A 98 -15.42 -13.32 -22.94
C ASN A 98 -15.44 -13.69 -24.44
N LYS A 99 -16.58 -13.54 -25.12
CA LYS A 99 -16.68 -13.81 -26.55
C LYS A 99 -15.87 -12.82 -27.37
N THR A 100 -15.89 -11.55 -27.01
CA THR A 100 -15.11 -10.51 -27.68
C THR A 100 -13.60 -10.71 -27.42
N LEU A 101 -13.21 -11.03 -26.18
CA LEU A 101 -11.80 -11.35 -25.86
C LEU A 101 -11.33 -12.58 -26.66
N GLU A 102 -12.12 -13.65 -26.73
CA GLU A 102 -11.82 -14.84 -27.54
C GLU A 102 -11.54 -14.49 -28.99
N LEU A 103 -12.32 -13.58 -29.59
CA LEU A 103 -12.11 -13.11 -30.95
C LEU A 103 -10.80 -12.35 -31.10
N ILE A 104 -10.46 -11.52 -30.15
CA ILE A 104 -9.20 -10.75 -30.13
C ILE A 104 -8.01 -11.72 -30.07
N LEU A 105 -8.06 -12.71 -29.17
CA LEU A 105 -7.01 -13.73 -29.04
C LEU A 105 -6.86 -14.58 -30.30
N LYS A 106 -7.96 -14.98 -30.95
CA LYS A 106 -7.94 -15.70 -32.23
C LYS A 106 -7.32 -14.89 -33.36
N ASN A 107 -7.35 -13.57 -33.28
CA ASN A 107 -6.81 -12.68 -34.30
C ASN A 107 -5.38 -12.23 -34.07
N GLY A 108 -4.69 -12.77 -33.03
CA GLY A 108 -3.25 -12.64 -32.87
C GLY A 108 -2.79 -11.95 -31.58
N ALA A 109 -3.70 -11.54 -30.69
CA ALA A 109 -3.31 -11.13 -29.35
C ALA A 109 -3.05 -12.33 -28.44
N ARG A 110 -2.22 -12.17 -27.42
CA ARG A 110 -2.07 -13.05 -26.27
C ARG A 110 -2.90 -12.51 -25.10
N ALA A 111 -3.36 -13.39 -24.23
CA ALA A 111 -3.93 -12.95 -22.95
C ALA A 111 -2.85 -12.25 -22.11
N ALA A 112 -3.18 -11.10 -21.55
CA ALA A 112 -2.28 -10.36 -20.66
C ALA A 112 -2.15 -11.11 -19.33
N GLU A 113 -0.96 -11.03 -18.73
CA GLU A 113 -0.70 -11.44 -17.35
C GLU A 113 -1.22 -10.38 -16.36
N PRO A 114 -1.41 -10.73 -15.06
CA PRO A 114 -1.72 -9.75 -14.03
C PRO A 114 -0.69 -8.61 -14.04
N GLY A 115 -1.16 -7.35 -14.01
CA GLY A 115 -0.30 -6.16 -13.99
C GLY A 115 0.50 -5.88 -15.27
N GLU A 116 0.35 -6.65 -16.35
CA GLU A 116 1.23 -6.56 -17.52
C GLU A 116 1.16 -5.21 -18.23
N PHE A 117 0.02 -4.54 -18.28
CA PHE A 117 -0.06 -3.20 -18.88
C PHE A 117 0.73 -2.17 -18.06
N THR A 118 0.69 -2.24 -16.74
CA THR A 118 1.47 -1.36 -15.85
C THR A 118 2.96 -1.71 -15.89
N LYS A 119 3.29 -3.00 -15.98
CA LYS A 119 4.67 -3.47 -16.20
C LYS A 119 5.25 -2.90 -17.49
N ARG A 120 4.50 -2.93 -18.60
CA ARG A 120 4.91 -2.32 -19.86
C ARG A 120 5.06 -0.80 -19.76
N ALA A 121 4.15 -0.12 -19.04
CA ALA A 121 4.29 1.31 -18.78
C ALA A 121 5.59 1.64 -18.02
N PHE A 122 6.00 0.79 -17.07
CA PHE A 122 7.27 0.89 -16.36
C PHE A 122 8.48 0.59 -17.29
N LEU A 123 8.48 -0.54 -17.98
CA LEU A 123 9.57 -0.94 -18.87
C LEU A 123 9.78 0.05 -20.03
N ASN A 124 8.70 0.65 -20.54
CA ASN A 124 8.74 1.68 -21.57
C ASN A 124 9.06 3.09 -21.00
N GLY A 125 9.38 3.20 -19.71
CA GLY A 125 9.82 4.44 -19.07
C GLY A 125 8.74 5.53 -18.97
N ARG A 126 7.44 5.15 -18.99
CA ARG A 126 6.35 6.09 -18.73
C ARG A 126 6.23 6.43 -17.25
N ILE A 127 6.36 5.45 -16.41
CA ILE A 127 6.30 5.53 -14.95
C ILE A 127 7.49 4.77 -14.35
N ASP A 128 7.92 5.15 -13.16
CA ASP A 128 8.88 4.37 -12.38
C ASP A 128 8.18 3.37 -11.45
N LEU A 129 8.96 2.57 -10.71
CA LEU A 129 8.40 1.51 -9.89
C LEU A 129 7.54 2.05 -8.73
N SER A 130 7.90 3.19 -8.13
CA SER A 130 7.11 3.80 -7.07
C SER A 130 5.75 4.30 -7.59
N GLN A 131 5.72 4.84 -8.79
CA GLN A 131 4.49 5.24 -9.47
C GLN A 131 3.65 4.02 -9.90
N ALA A 132 4.29 2.93 -10.33
CA ALA A 132 3.61 1.68 -10.65
C ALA A 132 2.90 1.10 -9.40
N GLU A 133 3.60 1.02 -8.27
CA GLU A 133 3.00 0.63 -6.99
C GLU A 133 1.84 1.54 -6.58
N ALA A 134 1.95 2.85 -6.82
CA ALA A 134 0.89 3.81 -6.54
C ALA A 134 -0.39 3.59 -7.38
N VAL A 135 -0.29 2.98 -8.58
CA VAL A 135 -1.49 2.62 -9.38
C VAL A 135 -2.39 1.65 -8.62
N ILE A 136 -1.81 0.60 -8.01
CA ILE A 136 -2.61 -0.37 -7.23
C ILE A 136 -3.13 0.27 -5.94
N ASP A 137 -2.35 1.18 -5.32
CA ASP A 137 -2.75 1.90 -4.12
C ASP A 137 -3.96 2.82 -4.38
N VAL A 138 -4.03 3.47 -5.55
CA VAL A 138 -5.21 4.26 -5.96
C VAL A 138 -6.44 3.37 -6.12
N ILE A 139 -6.27 2.17 -6.69
CA ILE A 139 -7.40 1.23 -6.91
C ILE A 139 -7.93 0.69 -5.59
N ASN A 140 -7.03 0.40 -4.65
CA ASN A 140 -7.36 -0.22 -3.36
C ASN A 140 -7.56 0.81 -2.24
N ALA A 141 -7.58 2.11 -2.54
CA ALA A 141 -7.74 3.13 -1.52
C ALA A 141 -9.13 3.08 -0.88
N GLU A 142 -9.18 2.85 0.43
CA GLU A 142 -10.42 2.73 1.19
C GLU A 142 -10.82 4.02 1.94
N ASN A 143 -9.92 5.01 1.97
CA ASN A 143 -10.16 6.29 2.63
C ASN A 143 -9.50 7.45 1.86
N ASP A 144 -9.90 8.68 2.20
CA ASP A 144 -9.43 9.88 1.50
C ASP A 144 -7.91 10.11 1.66
N PHE A 145 -7.33 9.70 2.78
CA PHE A 145 -5.89 9.79 2.99
C PHE A 145 -5.14 8.82 2.08
N ALA A 146 -5.54 7.54 2.07
CA ALA A 146 -4.94 6.53 1.20
C ALA A 146 -5.00 6.94 -0.27
N LEU A 147 -6.18 7.43 -0.72
CA LEU A 147 -6.36 7.92 -2.08
C LEU A 147 -5.43 9.12 -2.38
N LYS A 148 -5.39 10.12 -1.50
CA LYS A 148 -4.57 11.31 -1.69
C LYS A 148 -3.08 10.99 -1.70
N SER A 149 -2.62 10.15 -0.77
CA SER A 149 -1.23 9.67 -0.71
C SER A 149 -0.85 8.93 -2.00
N ALA A 150 -1.70 7.98 -2.44
CA ALA A 150 -1.47 7.21 -3.65
C ALA A 150 -1.43 8.11 -4.92
N VAL A 151 -2.34 9.09 -5.03
CA VAL A 151 -2.34 10.06 -6.14
C VAL A 151 -1.08 10.94 -6.11
N THR A 152 -0.58 11.33 -4.94
CA THR A 152 0.64 12.11 -4.79
C THR A 152 1.86 11.30 -5.23
N GLN A 153 1.95 10.03 -4.81
CA GLN A 153 3.00 9.11 -5.27
C GLN A 153 2.91 8.84 -6.79
N LEU A 154 1.69 8.65 -7.33
CA LEU A 154 1.47 8.47 -8.76
C LEU A 154 1.96 9.66 -9.59
N LYS A 155 1.91 10.88 -9.05
CA LYS A 155 2.49 12.09 -9.67
C LYS A 155 4.02 12.14 -9.61
N GLY A 156 4.67 11.21 -8.88
CA GLY A 156 6.13 11.09 -8.84
C GLY A 156 6.81 11.79 -7.65
N SER A 157 6.08 12.14 -6.60
CA SER A 157 6.64 12.87 -5.45
C SER A 157 7.76 12.12 -4.72
N VAL A 158 7.63 10.78 -4.59
CA VAL A 158 8.70 9.93 -4.03
C VAL A 158 9.91 9.96 -4.95
N SER A 159 9.69 9.74 -6.23
CA SER A 159 10.76 9.69 -7.24
C SER A 159 11.55 10.98 -7.34
N GLU A 160 10.88 12.11 -7.23
CA GLU A 160 11.53 13.43 -7.29
C GLU A 160 12.48 13.62 -6.10
N LYS A 161 12.04 13.28 -4.88
CA LYS A 161 12.90 13.33 -3.68
C LYS A 161 14.09 12.37 -3.81
N ILE A 162 13.84 11.12 -4.21
CA ILE A 162 14.90 10.11 -4.34
C ILE A 162 15.92 10.50 -5.42
N ARG A 163 15.48 11.01 -6.57
CA ARG A 163 16.40 11.46 -7.63
C ARG A 163 17.28 12.61 -7.18
N LYS A 164 16.73 13.56 -6.41
CA LYS A 164 17.51 14.66 -5.84
C LYS A 164 18.65 14.14 -4.95
N GLU A 165 18.35 13.24 -4.03
CA GLU A 165 19.38 12.67 -3.15
C GLU A 165 20.41 11.84 -3.94
N ARG A 166 19.97 11.09 -4.93
CA ARG A 166 20.86 10.33 -5.82
C ARG A 166 21.76 11.25 -6.67
N GLU A 167 21.26 12.36 -7.15
CA GLU A 167 22.04 13.35 -7.90
C GLU A 167 23.16 13.92 -7.02
N ILE A 168 22.84 14.30 -5.77
CA ILE A 168 23.83 14.77 -4.79
C ILE A 168 24.90 13.70 -4.57
N LEU A 169 24.54 12.45 -4.29
CA LEU A 169 25.51 11.37 -4.07
C LEU A 169 26.35 11.08 -5.31
N LEU A 170 25.74 11.10 -6.50
CA LEU A 170 26.44 10.84 -7.76
C LEU A 170 27.52 11.92 -8.04
N GLU A 171 27.23 13.18 -7.75
CA GLU A 171 28.20 14.27 -7.87
C GLU A 171 29.42 14.03 -6.95
N GLN A 172 29.18 13.59 -5.70
CA GLN A 172 30.27 13.31 -4.76
C GLN A 172 31.09 12.09 -5.20
N ILE A 173 30.43 11.00 -5.61
CA ILE A 173 31.09 9.78 -6.13
C ILE A 173 31.94 10.13 -7.34
N ALA A 174 31.40 10.88 -8.30
CA ALA A 174 32.12 11.27 -9.51
C ALA A 174 33.34 12.16 -9.21
N TYR A 175 33.24 13.05 -8.20
CA TYR A 175 34.36 13.87 -7.77
C TYR A 175 35.49 13.02 -7.17
N ILE A 176 35.15 12.06 -6.30
CA ILE A 176 36.11 11.17 -5.65
C ILE A 176 36.79 10.28 -6.71
N GLU A 177 36.02 9.66 -7.60
CA GLU A 177 36.53 8.82 -8.67
C GLU A 177 37.51 9.60 -9.57
N ALA A 178 37.14 10.83 -9.96
CA ALA A 178 38.02 11.69 -10.73
C ALA A 178 39.31 12.05 -10.00
N ALA A 179 39.25 12.29 -8.69
CA ALA A 179 40.44 12.58 -7.88
C ALA A 179 41.35 11.36 -7.68
N LEU A 180 40.77 10.16 -7.61
CA LEU A 180 41.53 8.91 -7.56
C LEU A 180 42.26 8.61 -8.89
N ASP A 181 41.61 8.97 -10.00
CA ASP A 181 42.19 8.78 -11.37
C ASP A 181 43.29 9.82 -11.66
N ASP A 182 43.17 11.06 -11.15
CA ASP A 182 44.10 12.16 -11.43
C ASP A 182 44.52 12.91 -10.15
N PRO A 183 45.24 12.26 -9.23
CA PRO A 183 45.62 12.81 -7.92
C PRO A 183 46.60 13.97 -8.02
N GLU A 184 47.24 14.21 -9.18
CA GLU A 184 48.16 15.33 -9.37
C GLU A 184 47.43 16.65 -9.60
N HIS A 185 46.18 16.63 -10.05
CA HIS A 185 45.40 17.82 -10.40
C HIS A 185 44.16 18.05 -9.52
N ILE A 186 43.71 17.04 -8.77
CA ILE A 186 42.54 17.14 -7.92
C ILE A 186 42.94 16.86 -6.46
N GLU A 187 42.92 17.87 -5.60
CA GLU A 187 43.26 17.72 -4.19
C GLU A 187 42.09 17.13 -3.40
N MET A 188 42.41 16.06 -2.65
CA MET A 188 41.47 15.42 -1.72
C MET A 188 41.68 15.78 -0.26
N GLU A 189 42.73 16.55 0.07
CA GLU A 189 43.03 16.94 1.45
C GLU A 189 41.89 17.77 2.03
N GLY A 190 41.31 17.31 3.14
CA GLY A 190 40.16 17.94 3.80
C GLY A 190 38.80 17.74 3.12
N TYR A 191 38.73 16.95 2.04
CA TYR A 191 37.44 16.69 1.35
C TYR A 191 36.44 16.00 2.25
N GLY A 192 36.86 15.07 3.11
CA GLY A 192 36.00 14.40 4.08
C GLY A 192 35.23 15.36 4.99
N GLU A 193 35.89 16.47 5.40
CA GLU A 193 35.24 17.53 6.23
C GLU A 193 34.14 18.26 5.44
N THR A 194 34.32 18.42 4.13
CA THR A 194 33.33 19.04 3.23
C THR A 194 32.18 18.08 2.90
N LEU A 195 32.46 16.78 2.79
CA LEU A 195 31.50 15.75 2.48
C LEU A 195 30.55 15.41 3.65
N LEU A 196 31.07 15.41 4.88
CA LEU A 196 30.30 15.05 6.09
C LEU A 196 28.97 15.80 6.23
N PRO A 197 28.88 17.14 6.12
CA PRO A 197 27.60 17.83 6.22
C PRO A 197 26.63 17.43 5.09
N ILE A 198 27.11 17.18 3.88
CA ILE A 198 26.30 16.73 2.75
C ILE A 198 25.66 15.36 3.05
N LEU A 199 26.46 14.42 3.56
CA LEU A 199 25.96 13.08 3.93
C LEU A 199 24.98 13.15 5.09
N HIS A 200 25.24 14.01 6.08
CA HIS A 200 24.34 14.24 7.20
C HIS A 200 22.98 14.77 6.73
N ASP A 201 22.95 15.73 5.80
CA ASP A 201 21.73 16.30 5.26
C ASP A 201 20.97 15.23 4.43
N CYS A 202 21.63 14.49 3.53
CA CYS A 202 21.03 13.38 2.81
C CYS A 202 20.44 12.31 3.76
N ARG A 203 21.16 11.96 4.82
CA ARG A 203 20.70 11.01 5.82
C ARG A 203 19.49 11.52 6.60
N ALA A 204 19.43 12.82 6.90
CA ALA A 204 18.29 13.46 7.56
C ALA A 204 17.04 13.45 6.66
N ASP A 205 17.19 13.76 5.37
CA ASP A 205 16.10 13.71 4.38
C ASP A 205 15.54 12.28 4.23
N ILE A 206 16.42 11.27 4.21
CA ILE A 206 16.01 9.85 4.17
C ILE A 206 15.32 9.45 5.48
N GLU A 207 15.78 9.94 6.63
CA GLU A 207 15.15 9.68 7.93
C GLU A 207 13.75 10.29 8.02
N GLU A 208 13.53 11.48 7.46
CA GLU A 208 12.19 12.07 7.36
C GLU A 208 11.25 11.17 6.56
N LEU A 209 11.70 10.63 5.41
CA LEU A 209 10.93 9.68 4.62
C LEU A 209 10.63 8.37 5.39
N LEU A 210 11.60 7.83 6.11
CA LEU A 210 11.43 6.64 6.93
C LEU A 210 10.44 6.84 8.07
N ASN A 211 10.50 8.00 8.75
CA ASN A 211 9.56 8.35 9.82
C ASN A 211 8.13 8.49 9.30
N SER A 212 7.95 8.86 8.04
CA SER A 212 6.63 8.90 7.41
C SER A 212 6.05 7.50 7.10
N ALA A 213 6.89 6.46 7.07
CA ALA A 213 6.49 5.13 6.60
C ALA A 213 5.53 4.41 7.56
N ASP A 214 5.74 4.52 8.87
CA ASP A 214 4.86 3.87 9.85
C ASP A 214 3.50 4.57 9.91
N ASP A 215 3.48 5.90 9.89
CA ASP A 215 2.26 6.69 9.81
C ASP A 215 1.52 6.39 8.48
N GLY A 216 2.24 6.36 7.35
CA GLY A 216 1.70 6.07 6.03
C GLY A 216 1.08 4.67 5.94
N ARG A 217 1.72 3.65 6.54
CA ARG A 217 1.19 2.29 6.60
C ARG A 217 -0.12 2.24 7.40
N ILE A 218 -0.13 2.81 8.60
CA ILE A 218 -1.31 2.84 9.46
C ILE A 218 -2.49 3.56 8.78
N MET A 219 -2.22 4.66 8.10
CA MET A 219 -3.23 5.44 7.41
C MET A 219 -3.76 4.73 6.15
N LYS A 220 -2.92 3.94 5.46
CA LYS A 220 -3.29 3.17 4.27
C LYS A 220 -4.01 1.87 4.62
N GLU A 221 -3.40 1.06 5.48
CA GLU A 221 -3.85 -0.29 5.79
C GLU A 221 -4.83 -0.33 6.97
N GLY A 222 -4.86 0.72 7.81
CA GLY A 222 -5.57 0.74 9.07
C GLY A 222 -4.70 0.24 10.23
N ILE A 223 -5.25 0.36 11.45
CA ILE A 223 -4.61 0.03 12.71
C ILE A 223 -4.90 -1.44 13.02
N LYS A 224 -3.89 -2.30 12.99
CA LYS A 224 -4.01 -3.69 13.45
C LYS A 224 -4.34 -3.70 14.94
N THR A 225 -5.55 -4.08 15.27
CA THR A 225 -6.11 -3.95 16.62
C THR A 225 -6.47 -5.31 17.19
N VAL A 226 -6.02 -5.56 18.41
CA VAL A 226 -6.44 -6.74 19.17
C VAL A 226 -7.25 -6.33 20.39
N ILE A 227 -8.36 -7.05 20.69
CA ILE A 227 -9.18 -6.81 21.86
C ILE A 227 -8.90 -7.91 22.88
N LEU A 228 -8.27 -7.55 24.00
CA LEU A 228 -7.89 -8.46 25.07
C LEU A 228 -8.73 -8.22 26.32
N GLY A 229 -8.87 -9.24 27.15
CA GLY A 229 -9.60 -9.20 28.42
C GLY A 229 -10.26 -10.55 28.68
N LYS A 230 -10.69 -10.78 29.92
CA LYS A 230 -11.28 -12.04 30.35
C LYS A 230 -12.61 -12.37 29.66
N PRO A 231 -13.11 -13.60 29.77
CA PRO A 231 -14.45 -13.94 29.30
C PRO A 231 -15.53 -13.05 29.95
N ASN A 232 -16.55 -12.72 29.17
CA ASN A 232 -17.73 -11.95 29.62
C ASN A 232 -17.47 -10.50 30.10
N VAL A 233 -16.30 -9.90 29.85
CA VAL A 233 -16.04 -8.47 30.14
C VAL A 233 -16.69 -7.51 29.15
N GLY A 234 -17.20 -8.03 28.01
CA GLY A 234 -17.90 -7.23 27.00
C GLY A 234 -17.14 -7.05 25.68
N LYS A 235 -16.14 -7.89 25.37
CA LYS A 235 -15.38 -7.82 24.10
C LYS A 235 -16.27 -7.91 22.85
N SER A 236 -17.14 -8.93 22.80
CA SER A 236 -18.11 -9.12 21.71
C SER A 236 -19.13 -7.99 21.63
N SER A 237 -19.54 -7.47 22.79
CA SER A 237 -20.44 -6.31 22.86
C SER A 237 -19.78 -5.05 22.33
N LEU A 238 -18.48 -4.84 22.63
CA LEU A 238 -17.68 -3.74 22.07
C LEU A 238 -17.61 -3.83 20.55
N LEU A 239 -17.24 -5.00 20.03
CA LEU A 239 -17.18 -5.23 18.60
C LEU A 239 -18.53 -4.96 17.93
N ASN A 240 -19.62 -5.48 18.48
CA ASN A 240 -20.97 -5.28 17.95
C ASN A 240 -21.42 -3.81 18.04
N ALA A 241 -21.07 -3.10 19.10
CA ALA A 241 -21.38 -1.68 19.25
C ALA A 241 -20.60 -0.81 18.24
N LEU A 242 -19.35 -1.15 17.97
CA LEU A 242 -18.55 -0.51 16.93
C LEU A 242 -19.10 -0.81 15.52
N LEU A 243 -19.53 -2.04 15.26
CA LEU A 243 -20.19 -2.45 13.99
C LEU A 243 -21.56 -1.82 13.82
N GLY A 244 -22.31 -1.60 14.90
CA GLY A 244 -23.68 -1.06 14.89
C GLY A 244 -23.76 0.45 14.82
N GLN A 245 -22.66 1.20 14.81
CA GLN A 245 -22.69 2.63 14.57
C GLN A 245 -23.05 2.90 13.09
N ASP A 246 -23.95 3.85 12.83
CA ASP A 246 -24.40 4.24 11.47
C ASP A 246 -23.27 4.64 10.50
N ARG A 247 -22.04 4.62 10.97
CA ARG A 247 -20.81 5.02 10.26
C ARG A 247 -19.82 3.88 10.04
N ALA A 248 -20.12 2.67 10.51
CA ALA A 248 -19.26 1.51 10.30
C ALA A 248 -19.57 0.85 8.95
N ILE A 249 -18.63 0.87 8.03
CA ILE A 249 -18.71 0.12 6.78
C ILE A 249 -17.85 -1.11 6.94
N VAL A 250 -18.47 -2.29 6.90
CA VAL A 250 -17.74 -3.58 6.83
C VAL A 250 -17.39 -3.82 5.36
N THR A 251 -16.13 -3.87 5.03
CA THR A 251 -15.70 -4.25 3.68
C THR A 251 -15.31 -5.72 3.69
N ASP A 252 -16.12 -6.55 3.04
CA ASP A 252 -15.70 -7.90 2.66
C ASP A 252 -14.68 -7.78 1.53
N ILE A 253 -13.40 -7.87 1.82
CA ILE A 253 -12.36 -7.92 0.78
C ILE A 253 -12.44 -9.28 0.10
N ALA A 254 -13.13 -9.34 -1.03
CA ALA A 254 -13.18 -10.53 -1.87
C ALA A 254 -11.80 -10.77 -2.49
N GLY A 255 -11.02 -11.70 -1.91
CA GLY A 255 -9.72 -12.11 -2.49
C GLY A 255 -8.68 -12.61 -1.49
N THR A 256 -8.81 -12.34 -0.19
CA THR A 256 -7.89 -12.86 0.84
C THR A 256 -8.47 -14.12 1.50
N THR A 257 -8.61 -15.20 0.72
CA THR A 257 -8.89 -16.51 1.26
C THR A 257 -7.58 -17.12 1.71
N ARG A 258 -7.35 -17.18 3.03
CA ARG A 258 -6.83 -18.37 3.72
C ARG A 258 -6.23 -18.19 5.11
N ASP A 259 -5.97 -16.99 5.61
CA ASP A 259 -5.41 -16.87 6.96
C ASP A 259 -6.14 -15.79 7.75
N ALA A 260 -6.67 -16.17 8.94
CA ALA A 260 -7.34 -15.38 9.98
C ALA A 260 -8.47 -14.44 9.50
N LEU A 261 -9.66 -14.60 10.09
CA LEU A 261 -10.81 -13.72 9.91
C LEU A 261 -10.48 -12.31 10.49
N GLU A 262 -9.89 -11.46 9.67
CA GLU A 262 -9.71 -10.05 9.98
C GLU A 262 -10.98 -9.30 9.56
N GLU A 263 -11.56 -8.52 10.45
CA GLU A 263 -12.68 -7.62 10.15
C GLU A 263 -12.19 -6.18 10.18
N SER A 264 -12.36 -5.48 9.07
CA SER A 264 -12.05 -4.06 8.98
C SER A 264 -13.25 -3.23 9.42
N LEU A 265 -13.06 -2.39 10.43
CA LEU A 265 -14.05 -1.46 10.98
C LEU A 265 -13.63 -0.03 10.64
N ARG A 266 -14.45 0.66 9.88
CA ARG A 266 -14.23 2.07 9.59
C ARG A 266 -15.04 2.94 10.55
N LEU A 267 -14.34 3.67 11.42
CA LEU A 267 -14.92 4.60 12.41
C LEU A 267 -14.57 6.04 12.00
N ASN A 268 -15.40 6.67 11.20
CA ASN A 268 -15.08 7.94 10.51
C ASN A 268 -13.83 7.81 9.64
N ASP A 269 -12.73 8.51 10.00
CA ASP A 269 -11.45 8.51 9.27
C ASP A 269 -10.48 7.45 9.79
N VAL A 270 -10.85 6.68 10.84
CA VAL A 270 -10.03 5.65 11.46
C VAL A 270 -10.47 4.29 10.96
N THR A 271 -9.54 3.51 10.43
CA THR A 271 -9.76 2.10 10.06
C THR A 271 -9.09 1.22 11.09
N LEU A 272 -9.85 0.32 11.75
CA LEU A 272 -9.35 -0.70 12.67
C LEU A 272 -9.46 -2.06 12.02
N ASN A 273 -8.36 -2.79 11.90
CA ASN A 273 -8.34 -4.18 11.46
C ASN A 273 -8.28 -5.07 12.70
N ILE A 274 -9.42 -5.68 13.04
CA ILE A 274 -9.55 -6.50 14.24
C ILE A 274 -8.97 -7.89 13.97
N ILE A 275 -7.94 -8.26 14.72
CA ILE A 275 -7.30 -9.57 14.64
C ILE A 275 -8.11 -10.56 15.50
N ASP A 276 -8.36 -11.77 14.94
CA ASP A 276 -9.06 -12.90 15.59
C ASP A 276 -10.51 -12.60 16.03
N THR A 277 -11.33 -12.18 15.08
CA THR A 277 -12.78 -12.01 15.32
C THR A 277 -13.51 -13.32 15.63
N ALA A 278 -12.99 -14.47 15.22
CA ALA A 278 -13.56 -15.79 15.51
C ALA A 278 -13.57 -16.10 17.02
N GLY A 279 -12.51 -15.71 17.73
CA GLY A 279 -12.43 -15.83 19.19
C GLY A 279 -13.37 -14.88 19.94
N ILE A 280 -13.79 -13.78 19.29
CA ILE A 280 -14.68 -12.78 19.89
C ILE A 280 -16.16 -13.12 19.66
N ARG A 281 -16.49 -13.81 18.55
CA ARG A 281 -17.89 -14.12 18.15
C ARG A 281 -18.42 -15.45 18.69
N SER A 282 -17.56 -16.42 19.01
CA SER A 282 -18.01 -17.72 19.53
C SER A 282 -18.45 -17.62 21.00
N THR A 283 -19.76 -17.75 21.22
CA THR A 283 -20.40 -17.64 22.54
C THR A 283 -20.42 -18.95 23.34
N GLU A 284 -19.80 -20.03 22.87
CA GLU A 284 -19.83 -21.34 23.55
C GLU A 284 -18.42 -21.90 23.79
N ASP A 285 -18.05 -22.01 25.06
CA ASP A 285 -17.16 -22.97 25.74
C ASP A 285 -15.79 -23.42 25.17
N ILE A 286 -15.34 -22.95 24.01
CA ILE A 286 -14.03 -23.34 23.47
C ILE A 286 -12.91 -22.35 23.87
N ILE A 287 -13.22 -21.20 24.46
CA ILE A 287 -12.30 -20.09 24.71
C ILE A 287 -11.74 -20.07 26.15
N GLU A 288 -12.07 -21.02 27.00
CA GLU A 288 -11.47 -21.12 28.34
C GLU A 288 -9.95 -21.40 28.37
N LYS A 289 -9.32 -21.57 27.17
CA LYS A 289 -7.88 -21.84 27.05
C LYS A 289 -7.20 -21.03 25.93
N ILE A 290 -7.65 -19.84 25.60
CA ILE A 290 -6.77 -18.92 24.88
C ILE A 290 -5.82 -18.37 25.95
N GLY A 291 -4.82 -19.23 26.28
CA GLY A 291 -3.85 -18.94 27.32
C GLY A 291 -3.02 -17.71 26.97
N VAL A 292 -2.39 -17.17 27.97
CA VAL A 292 -1.36 -16.12 28.00
C VAL A 292 -0.43 -16.14 26.78
N ASP A 293 -0.15 -17.31 26.22
CA ASP A 293 0.72 -17.46 25.04
C ASP A 293 0.12 -16.89 23.75
N LYS A 294 -1.19 -17.06 23.50
CA LYS A 294 -1.86 -16.44 22.34
C LYS A 294 -2.02 -14.93 22.52
N ALA A 295 -2.31 -14.46 23.72
CA ALA A 295 -2.34 -13.04 24.01
C ALA A 295 -0.97 -12.38 23.74
N LYS A 296 0.13 -13.06 24.05
CA LYS A 296 1.50 -12.64 23.73
C LYS A 296 1.78 -12.63 22.23
N GLU A 297 1.27 -13.61 21.48
CA GLU A 297 1.43 -13.71 20.04
C GLU A 297 0.70 -12.55 19.34
N TYR A 298 -0.58 -12.35 19.64
CA TYR A 298 -1.37 -11.25 19.09
C TYR A 298 -0.85 -9.86 19.50
N ALA A 299 -0.39 -9.71 20.75
CA ALA A 299 0.22 -8.47 21.20
C ALA A 299 1.50 -8.11 20.45
N LYS A 300 2.24 -9.08 19.88
CA LYS A 300 3.42 -8.80 19.06
C LYS A 300 3.07 -8.18 17.71
N GLU A 301 1.98 -8.62 17.10
CA GLU A 301 1.57 -8.22 15.75
C GLU A 301 0.68 -6.97 15.74
N ALA A 302 0.02 -6.65 16.87
CA ALA A 302 -0.91 -5.53 16.97
C ALA A 302 -0.19 -4.17 17.04
N ASP A 303 -0.77 -3.18 16.33
CA ASP A 303 -0.43 -1.77 16.46
C ASP A 303 -1.11 -1.12 17.66
N LEU A 304 -2.32 -1.61 17.99
CA LEU A 304 -3.14 -1.17 19.13
C LEU A 304 -3.69 -2.36 19.88
N ILE A 305 -3.60 -2.32 21.18
CA ILE A 305 -4.28 -3.26 22.09
C ILE A 305 -5.40 -2.54 22.81
N VAL A 306 -6.61 -3.09 22.74
CA VAL A 306 -7.76 -2.64 23.52
C VAL A 306 -7.95 -3.63 24.66
N PHE A 307 -7.57 -3.23 25.86
CA PHE A 307 -7.77 -4.04 27.06
C PHE A 307 -9.13 -3.72 27.70
N VAL A 308 -9.99 -4.72 27.84
CA VAL A 308 -11.34 -4.56 28.42
C VAL A 308 -11.40 -5.24 29.78
N ALA A 309 -11.64 -4.44 30.81
CA ALA A 309 -11.89 -4.89 32.18
C ALA A 309 -13.36 -4.68 32.59
N ASP A 310 -13.84 -5.48 33.53
CA ASP A 310 -15.23 -5.44 34.05
C ASP A 310 -15.29 -4.65 35.35
N ALA A 311 -15.99 -3.52 35.36
CA ALA A 311 -16.17 -2.67 36.55
C ALA A 311 -16.99 -3.33 37.67
N SER A 312 -17.83 -4.31 37.35
CA SER A 312 -18.75 -4.94 38.30
C SER A 312 -18.10 -6.03 39.19
N ARG A 313 -16.80 -6.28 38.99
CA ARG A 313 -16.07 -7.30 39.80
C ARG A 313 -14.67 -6.81 40.18
N PRO A 314 -14.09 -7.33 41.31
CA PRO A 314 -12.71 -7.05 41.65
C PRO A 314 -11.73 -7.57 40.59
N LEU A 315 -10.57 -6.93 40.48
CA LEU A 315 -9.46 -7.43 39.69
C LEU A 315 -8.89 -8.71 40.30
N ASP A 316 -8.51 -9.65 39.45
CA ASP A 316 -7.85 -10.88 39.90
C ASP A 316 -6.48 -11.05 39.20
N ASP A 317 -5.84 -12.22 39.43
CA ASP A 317 -4.49 -12.48 38.94
C ASP A 317 -4.41 -12.55 37.42
N ASP A 318 -5.48 -13.00 36.72
CA ASP A 318 -5.53 -13.04 35.25
C ASP A 318 -5.55 -11.63 34.66
N ASP A 319 -6.30 -10.70 35.28
CA ASP A 319 -6.31 -9.29 34.82
C ASP A 319 -4.92 -8.66 34.98
N ARG A 320 -4.20 -8.95 36.07
CA ARG A 320 -2.84 -8.45 36.32
C ARG A 320 -1.84 -9.04 35.33
N GLU A 321 -1.93 -10.33 35.01
CA GLU A 321 -1.06 -11.01 34.08
C GLU A 321 -1.23 -10.42 32.65
N ILE A 322 -2.47 -10.17 32.19
CA ILE A 322 -2.74 -9.54 30.91
C ILE A 322 -2.13 -8.12 30.88
N ILE A 323 -2.32 -7.32 31.92
CA ILE A 323 -1.77 -5.96 32.01
C ILE A 323 -0.24 -5.98 31.92
N GLU A 324 0.44 -6.94 32.53
CA GLU A 324 1.89 -7.05 32.47
C GLU A 324 2.39 -7.34 31.05
N ILE A 325 1.68 -8.19 30.31
CA ILE A 325 2.02 -8.56 28.91
C ILE A 325 1.91 -7.37 27.97
N ILE A 326 0.89 -6.51 28.17
CA ILE A 326 0.56 -5.43 27.24
C ILE A 326 1.29 -4.12 27.55
N ARG A 327 1.95 -3.99 28.69
CA ARG A 327 2.51 -2.73 29.22
C ARG A 327 3.47 -1.99 28.29
N GLU A 328 4.23 -2.72 27.46
CA GLU A 328 5.23 -2.14 26.53
C GLU A 328 4.64 -1.78 25.16
N LYS A 329 3.33 -1.94 24.98
CA LYS A 329 2.64 -1.72 23.71
C LYS A 329 1.79 -0.45 23.73
N LYS A 330 1.29 -0.01 22.58
CA LYS A 330 0.25 1.01 22.53
C LYS A 330 -1.07 0.39 22.97
N VAL A 331 -1.55 0.81 24.12
CA VAL A 331 -2.74 0.24 24.76
C VAL A 331 -3.76 1.32 25.09
N ILE A 332 -5.04 0.98 24.94
CA ILE A 332 -6.17 1.70 25.55
C ILE A 332 -6.91 0.74 26.45
N ALA A 333 -7.06 1.09 27.71
CA ALA A 333 -7.84 0.31 28.68
C ALA A 333 -9.27 0.84 28.77
N LEU A 334 -10.25 -0.08 28.66
CA LEU A 334 -11.67 0.21 28.85
C LEU A 334 -12.16 -0.46 30.13
N LEU A 335 -12.63 0.32 31.10
CA LEU A 335 -13.31 -0.18 32.30
C LEU A 335 -14.81 -0.21 32.00
N ASN A 336 -15.28 -1.35 31.52
CA ASN A 336 -16.63 -1.53 30.99
C ASN A 336 -17.63 -1.90 32.07
N LYS A 337 -18.92 -1.85 31.77
CA LYS A 337 -20.07 -2.13 32.62
C LYS A 337 -20.26 -1.11 33.76
N GLN A 338 -20.04 0.17 33.42
CA GLN A 338 -20.31 1.27 34.35
C GLN A 338 -21.81 1.43 34.74
N ASP A 339 -22.69 0.77 34.00
CA ASP A 339 -24.13 0.67 34.25
C ASP A 339 -24.48 -0.27 35.39
N LEU A 340 -23.53 -1.09 35.88
CA LEU A 340 -23.70 -2.02 37.00
C LEU A 340 -23.09 -1.46 38.28
N GLU A 341 -23.36 -2.13 39.42
CA GLU A 341 -22.73 -1.81 40.70
C GLU A 341 -21.19 -2.02 40.61
N ILE A 342 -20.44 -0.98 40.89
CA ILE A 342 -18.97 -0.97 40.72
C ILE A 342 -18.33 -1.70 41.92
N ALA A 343 -17.57 -2.75 41.60
CA ALA A 343 -16.81 -3.53 42.59
C ALA A 343 -15.29 -3.48 42.33
N ALA A 344 -14.85 -3.04 41.14
CA ALA A 344 -13.43 -2.89 40.80
C ALA A 344 -12.80 -1.71 41.56
N ASP A 345 -11.61 -1.90 42.12
CA ASP A 345 -10.83 -0.82 42.69
C ASP A 345 -10.14 0.00 41.57
N ARG A 346 -10.69 1.17 41.31
CA ARG A 346 -10.19 2.10 40.27
C ARG A 346 -8.75 2.58 40.50
N LYS A 347 -8.37 2.71 41.79
CA LYS A 347 -7.04 3.15 42.15
C LYS A 347 -6.03 2.05 41.86
N GLU A 348 -6.32 0.83 42.28
CA GLU A 348 -5.50 -0.34 41.96
C GLU A 348 -5.33 -0.52 40.46
N LEU A 349 -6.40 -0.41 39.66
CA LEU A 349 -6.33 -0.52 38.20
C LEU A 349 -5.45 0.57 37.59
N LYS A 350 -5.59 1.82 38.03
CA LYS A 350 -4.74 2.93 37.55
C LYS A 350 -3.28 2.73 37.92
N ASP A 351 -3.00 2.25 39.13
CA ASP A 351 -1.62 2.01 39.56
C ASP A 351 -0.98 0.86 38.75
N LEU A 352 -1.75 -0.16 38.37
CA LEU A 352 -1.32 -1.27 37.54
C LEU A 352 -1.10 -0.84 36.08
N LEU A 353 -1.97 0.00 35.53
CA LEU A 353 -1.88 0.49 34.15
C LEU A 353 -0.76 1.53 33.95
N GLY A 354 -0.42 2.29 35.00
CA GLY A 354 0.58 3.34 34.92
C GLY A 354 0.17 4.45 33.94
N GLU A 355 0.92 4.62 32.85
CA GLU A 355 0.64 5.64 31.82
C GLU A 355 -0.39 5.22 30.76
N ILE A 356 -0.87 3.98 30.80
CA ILE A 356 -1.89 3.49 29.87
C ILE A 356 -3.20 4.25 30.10
N PRO A 357 -3.76 4.89 29.06
CA PRO A 357 -5.01 5.63 29.21
C PRO A 357 -6.18 4.69 29.52
N LEU A 358 -7.00 5.11 30.48
CA LEU A 358 -8.17 4.39 30.96
C LEU A 358 -9.44 5.17 30.63
N ILE A 359 -10.38 4.53 29.92
CA ILE A 359 -11.70 5.07 29.60
C ILE A 359 -12.76 4.25 30.33
N GLU A 360 -13.66 4.93 31.05
CA GLU A 360 -14.84 4.30 31.67
C GLU A 360 -15.94 4.19 30.62
N THR A 361 -16.48 2.97 30.46
CA THR A 361 -17.46 2.69 29.40
C THR A 361 -18.66 1.90 29.91
N SER A 362 -19.82 2.16 29.35
CA SER A 362 -20.96 1.24 29.30
C SER A 362 -21.32 0.99 27.86
N ILE A 363 -20.90 -0.16 27.34
CA ILE A 363 -21.14 -0.50 25.94
C ILE A 363 -22.64 -0.66 25.68
N VAL A 364 -23.41 -1.13 26.66
CA VAL A 364 -24.86 -1.30 26.57
C VAL A 364 -25.57 0.05 26.43
N GLU A 365 -25.06 1.07 27.11
CA GLU A 365 -25.62 2.44 27.09
C GLU A 365 -24.92 3.35 26.06
N ASN A 366 -23.97 2.83 25.28
CA ASN A 366 -23.13 3.59 24.33
C ASN A 366 -22.33 4.74 24.98
N VAL A 367 -21.96 4.61 26.25
CA VAL A 367 -21.16 5.61 26.97
C VAL A 367 -19.67 5.31 26.80
N GLY A 368 -18.88 6.35 26.49
CA GLY A 368 -17.42 6.28 26.38
C GLY A 368 -16.86 5.87 25.01
N LEU A 369 -17.71 5.43 24.05
CA LEU A 369 -17.25 5.00 22.74
C LEU A 369 -16.70 6.18 21.91
N ASP A 370 -17.29 7.36 21.97
CA ASP A 370 -16.77 8.56 21.28
C ASP A 370 -15.40 8.96 21.83
N ALA A 371 -15.22 8.89 23.16
CA ALA A 371 -13.93 9.16 23.79
C ALA A 371 -12.86 8.13 23.36
N PHE A 372 -13.25 6.87 23.20
CA PHE A 372 -12.38 5.81 22.69
C PHE A 372 -11.90 6.11 21.26
N VAL A 373 -12.82 6.44 20.36
CA VAL A 373 -12.48 6.81 18.96
C VAL A 373 -11.60 8.06 18.91
N GLN A 374 -11.92 9.07 19.74
CA GLN A 374 -11.12 10.29 19.82
C GLN A 374 -9.69 10.02 20.31
N LEU A 375 -9.54 9.16 21.30
CA LEU A 375 -8.22 8.78 21.83
C LEU A 375 -7.37 8.03 20.79
N ILE A 376 -7.99 7.13 20.02
CA ILE A 376 -7.29 6.47 18.90
C ILE A 376 -6.77 7.52 17.90
N ARG A 377 -7.61 8.51 17.55
CA ARG A 377 -7.16 9.61 16.69
C ARG A 377 -5.95 10.34 17.26
N GLU A 378 -5.98 10.68 18.55
CA GLU A 378 -4.88 11.36 19.21
C GLU A 378 -3.60 10.52 19.27
N MET A 379 -3.71 9.21 19.39
CA MET A 379 -2.56 8.30 19.47
C MET A 379 -1.90 8.06 18.11
N PHE A 380 -2.68 7.97 17.03
CA PHE A 380 -2.20 7.54 15.71
C PHE A 380 -2.23 8.65 14.65
N TYR A 381 -2.99 9.72 14.87
CA TYR A 381 -3.16 10.83 13.92
C TYR A 381 -2.80 12.18 14.55
N ARG A 382 -1.78 12.20 15.46
CA ARG A 382 -1.37 13.35 16.31
C ARG A 382 -0.92 14.61 15.59
N LYS A 383 -0.49 14.53 14.37
CA LYS A 383 -0.22 15.73 13.57
C LYS A 383 -1.53 16.03 12.84
N GLU A 384 -2.03 17.28 12.97
CA GLU A 384 -2.89 17.81 11.92
C GLU A 384 -2.26 17.35 10.62
N ILE A 385 -2.93 16.43 9.92
CA ILE A 385 -2.46 15.97 8.63
C ILE A 385 -2.46 17.23 7.78
N ASN A 386 -1.33 17.95 7.79
CA ASN A 386 -1.10 19.00 6.83
C ASN A 386 -1.01 18.30 5.50
N PHE A 387 -2.15 18.18 4.84
CA PHE A 387 -2.32 17.60 3.51
C PHE A 387 -1.53 18.38 2.43
N ASN A 388 -0.71 19.34 2.81
CA ASN A 388 0.12 20.12 1.95
C ASN A 388 1.46 19.41 1.76
N ASP A 389 1.61 18.71 0.62
CA ASP A 389 2.85 18.25 0.00
C ASP A 389 3.77 17.28 0.79
N GLN A 390 3.33 16.73 1.91
CA GLN A 390 4.11 15.70 2.61
C GLN A 390 4.09 14.37 1.82
N VAL A 391 5.28 13.84 1.54
CA VAL A 391 5.46 12.54 0.87
C VAL A 391 5.48 11.46 1.94
N TYR A 392 4.58 10.51 1.83
CA TYR A 392 4.51 9.35 2.73
C TYR A 392 5.00 8.10 2.01
N ILE A 393 5.87 7.35 2.66
CA ILE A 393 6.24 6.00 2.23
C ILE A 393 5.18 5.03 2.75
N THR A 394 4.55 4.28 1.87
CA THR A 394 3.47 3.34 2.23
C THR A 394 3.83 1.88 1.94
N ASN A 395 4.99 1.63 1.33
CA ASN A 395 5.42 0.32 0.86
C ASN A 395 6.62 -0.20 1.66
N ALA A 396 6.53 -1.45 2.14
CA ALA A 396 7.59 -2.10 2.94
C ALA A 396 8.91 -2.24 2.15
N ARG A 397 8.86 -2.48 0.83
CA ARG A 397 10.03 -2.56 -0.04
C ARG A 397 10.77 -1.21 -0.06
N GLN A 398 10.04 -0.11 -0.29
CA GLN A 398 10.60 1.24 -0.28
C GLN A 398 11.22 1.57 1.08
N LYS A 399 10.51 1.23 2.20
CA LYS A 399 11.02 1.41 3.57
C LYS A 399 12.33 0.65 3.79
N SER A 400 12.41 -0.61 3.33
CA SER A 400 13.62 -1.44 3.46
C SER A 400 14.80 -0.84 2.70
N ALA A 401 14.60 -0.42 1.45
CA ALA A 401 15.63 0.19 0.63
C ALA A 401 16.13 1.52 1.22
N LEU A 402 15.23 2.37 1.72
CA LEU A 402 15.58 3.62 2.42
C LEU A 402 16.38 3.35 3.70
N ALA A 403 15.99 2.33 4.48
CA ALA A 403 16.72 1.94 5.69
C ALA A 403 18.14 1.44 5.37
N ALA A 404 18.31 0.69 4.29
CA ALA A 404 19.60 0.23 3.81
C ALA A 404 20.46 1.43 3.34
N ALA A 405 19.89 2.36 2.57
CA ALA A 405 20.59 3.59 2.14
C ALA A 405 21.06 4.42 3.34
N LYS A 406 20.17 4.64 4.34
CA LYS A 406 20.53 5.34 5.59
C LYS A 406 21.70 4.67 6.32
N ALA A 407 21.69 3.33 6.40
CA ALA A 407 22.76 2.56 7.05
C ALA A 407 24.08 2.68 6.30
N ALA A 408 24.06 2.67 4.96
CA ALA A 408 25.25 2.87 4.14
C ALA A 408 25.83 4.26 4.32
N LEU A 409 25.01 5.33 4.32
CA LEU A 409 25.47 6.70 4.61
C LEU A 409 26.09 6.82 6.00
N ALA A 410 25.51 6.18 7.02
CA ALA A 410 26.07 6.20 8.37
C ALA A 410 27.46 5.53 8.44
N LYS A 411 27.70 4.47 7.67
CA LYS A 411 29.03 3.85 7.55
C LYS A 411 30.02 4.79 6.86
N ALA A 412 29.60 5.44 5.78
CA ALA A 412 30.45 6.42 5.10
C ALA A 412 30.86 7.58 6.05
N GLU A 413 29.92 8.13 6.82
CA GLU A 413 30.20 9.13 7.85
C GLU A 413 31.19 8.62 8.90
N GLU A 414 31.04 7.38 9.36
CA GLU A 414 31.96 6.75 10.32
C GLU A 414 33.35 6.55 9.74
N SER A 415 33.47 6.08 8.50
CA SER A 415 34.74 5.89 7.80
C SER A 415 35.49 7.22 7.64
N ILE A 416 34.79 8.31 7.29
CA ILE A 416 35.36 9.65 7.22
C ILE A 416 35.83 10.12 8.61
N ALA A 417 35.01 9.95 9.64
CA ALA A 417 35.34 10.36 11.01
C ALA A 417 36.54 9.60 11.58
N GLN A 418 36.79 8.37 11.13
CA GLN A 418 37.97 7.56 11.49
C GLN A 418 39.20 7.89 10.65
N GLY A 419 39.10 8.81 9.68
CA GLY A 419 40.21 9.18 8.80
C GLY A 419 40.62 8.07 7.84
N MET A 420 39.66 7.21 7.44
CA MET A 420 39.91 6.19 6.43
C MET A 420 40.13 6.84 5.05
N SER A 421 40.82 6.11 4.16
CA SER A 421 41.03 6.58 2.79
C SER A 421 39.69 6.61 2.00
N GLU A 422 39.69 7.42 0.97
CA GLU A 422 38.52 7.71 0.13
C GLU A 422 37.88 6.46 -0.48
N ASP A 423 38.68 5.46 -0.83
CA ASP A 423 38.21 4.17 -1.35
C ASP A 423 37.18 3.50 -0.45
N PHE A 424 37.33 3.62 0.89
CA PHE A 424 36.44 2.95 1.81
C PHE A 424 35.06 3.58 1.85
N PHE A 425 34.97 4.91 1.99
CA PHE A 425 33.66 5.53 2.07
C PHE A 425 32.98 5.68 0.68
N THR A 426 33.73 5.62 -0.42
CA THR A 426 33.16 5.57 -1.77
C THR A 426 32.33 4.31 -1.97
N ILE A 427 32.77 3.16 -1.47
CA ILE A 427 32.01 1.91 -1.52
C ILE A 427 30.64 2.08 -0.83
N ASP A 428 30.63 2.68 0.36
CA ASP A 428 29.40 2.91 1.12
C ASP A 428 28.48 3.96 0.43
N LEU A 429 29.06 4.99 -0.23
CA LEU A 429 28.28 5.94 -1.04
C LEU A 429 27.64 5.27 -2.26
N MET A 430 28.39 4.37 -2.94
CA MET A 430 27.86 3.61 -4.06
C MET A 430 26.73 2.67 -3.63
N ASP A 431 26.86 2.03 -2.45
CA ASP A 431 25.77 1.21 -1.87
C ASP A 431 24.55 2.07 -1.57
N ALA A 432 24.72 3.22 -0.91
CA ALA A 432 23.61 4.14 -0.65
C ALA A 432 22.91 4.59 -1.94
N TYR A 433 23.69 4.95 -2.97
CA TYR A 433 23.18 5.32 -4.29
C TYR A 433 22.38 4.20 -4.95
N ALA A 434 22.87 2.96 -4.88
CA ALA A 434 22.20 1.77 -5.42
C ALA A 434 20.89 1.47 -4.66
N GLN A 435 20.90 1.55 -3.32
CA GLN A 435 19.71 1.33 -2.48
C GLN A 435 18.62 2.36 -2.77
N LEU A 436 18.99 3.63 -2.96
CA LEU A 436 18.04 4.66 -3.39
C LEU A 436 17.48 4.37 -4.80
N GLY A 437 18.30 3.81 -5.70
CA GLY A 437 17.86 3.37 -7.02
C GLY A 437 16.81 2.27 -6.98
N LEU A 438 16.93 1.35 -6.02
CA LEU A 438 15.92 0.30 -5.79
C LEU A 438 14.54 0.88 -5.43
N VAL A 439 14.46 2.02 -4.73
CA VAL A 439 13.19 2.66 -4.38
C VAL A 439 12.37 2.98 -5.63
N ILE A 440 13.01 3.52 -6.66
CA ILE A 440 12.37 3.97 -7.90
C ILE A 440 12.47 2.94 -9.05
N GLY A 441 13.16 1.83 -8.83
CA GLY A 441 13.24 0.73 -9.78
C GLY A 441 14.32 0.87 -10.86
N GLU A 442 15.35 1.70 -10.66
CA GLU A 442 16.42 1.87 -11.67
C GLU A 442 17.40 0.69 -11.76
N THR A 443 17.44 -0.17 -10.74
CA THR A 443 18.34 -1.32 -10.66
C THR A 443 17.61 -2.63 -10.29
N VAL A 444 16.32 -2.72 -10.65
CA VAL A 444 15.49 -3.89 -10.31
C VAL A 444 15.73 -5.01 -11.31
N GLU A 445 16.04 -6.20 -10.80
CA GLU A 445 16.10 -7.42 -11.59
C GLU A 445 14.71 -7.83 -12.10
N ASP A 446 14.64 -8.49 -13.28
CA ASP A 446 13.39 -8.89 -13.93
C ASP A 446 12.49 -9.72 -12.99
N ASP A 447 13.05 -10.64 -12.20
CA ASP A 447 12.32 -11.52 -11.27
C ASP A 447 11.58 -10.72 -10.17
N LEU A 448 12.21 -9.67 -9.63
CA LEU A 448 11.56 -8.81 -8.62
C LEU A 448 10.44 -7.97 -9.23
N ALA A 449 10.64 -7.47 -10.44
CA ALA A 449 9.58 -6.78 -11.17
C ALA A 449 8.38 -7.70 -11.39
N ASP A 450 8.60 -8.95 -11.81
CA ASP A 450 7.57 -9.96 -12.02
C ASP A 450 6.79 -10.27 -10.74
N GLU A 451 7.46 -10.41 -9.60
CA GLU A 451 6.80 -10.61 -8.32
C GLU A 451 5.90 -9.43 -7.94
N ILE A 452 6.37 -8.19 -8.12
CA ILE A 452 5.61 -6.99 -7.80
C ILE A 452 4.34 -6.93 -8.67
N PHE A 453 4.48 -7.09 -9.99
CA PHE A 453 3.35 -6.97 -10.93
C PHE A 453 2.39 -8.15 -10.85
N SER A 454 2.80 -9.34 -10.39
CA SER A 454 1.92 -10.49 -10.17
C SER A 454 0.79 -10.22 -9.16
N LYS A 455 0.97 -9.23 -8.27
CA LYS A 455 -0.03 -8.81 -7.26
C LYS A 455 -1.08 -7.84 -7.82
N PHE A 456 -0.94 -7.42 -9.08
CA PHE A 456 -1.86 -6.48 -9.72
C PHE A 456 -3.10 -7.19 -10.30
N CYS A 457 -4.16 -6.41 -10.52
CA CYS A 457 -5.37 -6.92 -11.16
C CYS A 457 -5.13 -7.24 -12.64
N MET A 458 -5.89 -8.20 -13.19
CA MET A 458 -5.97 -8.44 -14.63
C MET A 458 -6.45 -7.18 -15.35
N GLY A 459 -5.84 -6.84 -16.49
CA GLY A 459 -6.22 -5.67 -17.29
C GLY A 459 -5.63 -4.33 -16.83
N LYS A 460 -4.70 -4.37 -15.84
CA LYS A 460 -3.92 -3.22 -15.37
C LYS A 460 -2.42 -3.39 -15.59
#